data_f07682f5bea93e63828f904ce2698a1b
#
_entry.id   f07682f5bea93e63828f904ce2698a1b
#
_cell.length_a   1.000
_cell.length_b   1.000
_cell.length_c   1.000
_cell.angle_alpha   90.00
_cell.angle_beta   90.00
_cell.angle_gamma   90.00
#
_symmetry.space_group_name_H-M   'P 1'
#
loop_
_entity.id
_entity.type
_entity.pdbx_description
1 polymer ?
#
loop_
_entity_poly.entity_id
_entity_poly.type
_entity_poly.pdbx_seq_one_letter_code
_entity_poly.pdbx_strand_id
1 'polypeptide(L)'
;MARRGVFALAAVGTVGALALAACSSSSTPTPPPSGFNKAVTSVVNPSTHKGGTLTFDNSSAPDSTDAGNTYYAFNLNYVMLYADPLTTYKSCPGLTCGNTVVPALATALGAASDGNKTWTYHIKPGVKFEDGQTVTSQDVKYAVERTFDRSVLPNGPSYFASLLAGNAASYKGPFKDKTGNLTAIATPDASTIVFHLNQPFADFNYVVAFPQTAPVPPNKDTGTNYQLHPLSTGPYKFASYQLNKQYTLVPNPQWNPSWNPNVKQLASKIIVNLNVNANDIDNRLLAGDIQVDQAGSGVQAAARARILSNQSLKANSDAPLNAHEWFYYINTKVPPLTNIHCRMAVLYAYNKTNMQTAYGGPVAGGDIATTAMLPNLRGFQKFDLYNAGSKPSGDIASAKHQLQLCGHPNGFNVNIAYRSDRPREVASSTALQASLAQAGIKGTLKGFTAANYYGNFAGVPSYVHSHSLGLLAGGWGPDWPNAYGWGWALFDSKAIVAAGNANISELNDPNIDKWFTAMEQTTNPTQSDAFANMINRQVMKDAALLPAVYAKALLYRPPNLTNVYIQPFYGMYNYGVIGTK
;
A
#
# COMPACT_ATOMS: atom_id res chain seq x y z
N MET A 1 46.56 -77.27 -2.04
CA MET A 1 45.79 -78.50 -2.40
C MET A 1 44.51 -78.03 -3.08
N ALA A 2 44.48 -78.16 -4.41
CA ALA A 2 43.58 -79.04 -5.21
C ALA A 2 42.08 -78.62 -5.11
N ARG A 3 41.32 -78.42 -6.09
CA ARG A 3 41.26 -78.67 -7.58
C ARG A 3 40.04 -77.89 -8.09
N ARG A 4 40.13 -77.12 -9.14
CA ARG A 4 39.66 -77.35 -10.53
C ARG A 4 38.19 -77.82 -10.68
N GLY A 5 37.42 -77.06 -11.42
CA GLY A 5 36.23 -77.47 -12.14
C GLY A 5 35.73 -76.34 -13.06
N VAL A 6 36.17 -76.40 -14.34
CA VAL A 6 35.70 -75.60 -15.48
C VAL A 6 34.50 -76.34 -16.08
N PHE A 7 33.42 -75.65 -16.41
CA PHE A 7 32.57 -75.97 -17.57
C PHE A 7 32.00 -74.69 -18.17
N ALA A 8 32.38 -74.48 -19.40
CA ALA A 8 31.79 -73.49 -20.31
C ALA A 8 30.64 -74.14 -21.08
N LEU A 9 29.58 -73.43 -21.32
CA LEU A 9 28.74 -73.61 -22.50
C LEU A 9 28.05 -72.30 -22.92
N ALA A 10 27.99 -72.15 -24.21
CA ALA A 10 27.76 -70.97 -25.01
C ALA A 10 26.33 -70.42 -25.06
N ALA A 11 26.28 -69.14 -25.27
CA ALA A 11 25.54 -68.33 -26.25
C ALA A 11 24.06 -68.64 -26.55
N VAL A 12 23.22 -67.65 -26.40
CA VAL A 12 22.40 -67.05 -27.51
C VAL A 12 22.02 -65.62 -27.10
N GLY A 13 22.32 -64.66 -27.96
CA GLY A 13 21.97 -63.25 -27.77
C GLY A 13 20.51 -62.99 -28.09
N THR A 14 19.91 -62.13 -27.25
CA THR A 14 18.73 -61.39 -27.64
C THR A 14 18.97 -59.93 -27.19
N VAL A 15 19.10 -59.05 -28.15
CA VAL A 15 19.14 -57.60 -28.01
C VAL A 15 17.75 -57.16 -27.57
N GLY A 16 17.59 -56.90 -26.28
CA GLY A 16 16.41 -56.23 -25.72
C GLY A 16 16.67 -54.74 -25.63
N ALA A 17 16.05 -53.97 -26.49
CA ALA A 17 16.02 -52.50 -26.43
C ALA A 17 15.27 -52.08 -25.15
N LEU A 18 16.01 -51.63 -24.11
CA LEU A 18 15.43 -50.93 -22.97
C LEU A 18 15.01 -49.51 -23.43
N ALA A 19 13.71 -49.37 -23.75
CA ALA A 19 13.07 -48.08 -23.87
C ALA A 19 13.00 -47.47 -22.44
N LEU A 20 13.84 -46.49 -22.15
CA LEU A 20 13.71 -45.58 -21.01
C LEU A 20 12.44 -44.75 -21.25
N ALA A 21 11.30 -45.21 -20.73
CA ALA A 21 10.12 -44.37 -20.56
C ALA A 21 10.43 -43.35 -19.47
N ALA A 22 10.88 -42.16 -19.89
CA ALA A 22 10.88 -40.98 -19.07
C ALA A 22 9.40 -40.62 -18.75
N CYS A 23 8.88 -41.08 -17.62
CA CYS A 23 7.65 -40.56 -17.07
C CYS A 23 7.88 -39.08 -16.74
N SER A 24 7.60 -38.19 -17.67
CA SER A 24 7.32 -36.81 -17.39
C SER A 24 5.96 -36.79 -16.66
N SER A 25 6.00 -36.86 -15.33
CA SER A 25 4.85 -36.52 -14.52
C SER A 25 4.60 -35.03 -14.69
N SER A 26 3.75 -34.68 -15.66
CA SER A 26 3.07 -33.39 -15.67
C SER A 26 2.24 -33.33 -14.38
N SER A 27 2.80 -32.75 -13.33
CA SER A 27 2.04 -32.43 -12.14
C SER A 27 0.96 -31.43 -12.52
N THR A 28 -0.24 -31.92 -12.76
CA THR A 28 -1.43 -31.07 -12.84
C THR A 28 -1.46 -30.25 -11.55
N PRO A 29 -1.53 -28.92 -11.61
CA PRO A 29 -1.59 -28.11 -10.40
C PRO A 29 -2.78 -28.58 -9.56
N THR A 30 -2.53 -29.08 -8.36
CA THR A 30 -3.60 -29.43 -7.43
C THR A 30 -4.48 -28.19 -7.21
N PRO A 31 -5.81 -28.29 -7.39
CA PRO A 31 -6.69 -27.15 -7.15
C PRO A 31 -6.44 -26.60 -5.73
N PRO A 32 -6.42 -25.27 -5.55
CA PRO A 32 -6.23 -24.70 -4.21
C PRO A 32 -7.30 -25.24 -3.27
N PRO A 33 -6.98 -25.45 -1.97
CA PRO A 33 -7.95 -25.91 -0.98
C PRO A 33 -9.16 -24.99 -0.98
N SER A 34 -10.35 -25.58 -0.90
CA SER A 34 -11.59 -24.81 -0.74
C SER A 34 -11.45 -23.86 0.46
N GLY A 35 -11.49 -22.56 0.21
CA GLY A 35 -11.31 -21.52 1.24
C GLY A 35 -10.04 -20.65 1.11
N PHE A 36 -8.99 -21.10 0.45
CA PHE A 36 -7.82 -20.25 0.17
C PHE A 36 -8.22 -19.06 -0.70
N ASN A 37 -7.79 -17.84 -0.32
CA ASN A 37 -8.16 -16.56 -0.97
C ASN A 37 -9.66 -16.22 -0.95
N LYS A 38 -10.47 -16.90 -0.14
CA LYS A 38 -11.93 -16.66 -0.12
C LYS A 38 -12.27 -15.25 0.35
N ALA A 39 -11.52 -14.70 1.31
CA ALA A 39 -11.74 -13.35 1.82
C ALA A 39 -11.36 -12.23 0.82
N VAL A 40 -10.67 -12.53 -0.27
CA VAL A 40 -10.34 -11.56 -1.31
C VAL A 40 -11.59 -11.11 -2.10
N THR A 41 -12.53 -12.03 -2.31
CA THR A 41 -13.69 -11.78 -3.16
C THR A 41 -15.04 -11.92 -2.48
N SER A 42 -15.07 -12.44 -1.24
CA SER A 42 -16.31 -12.69 -0.51
C SER A 42 -16.15 -12.53 1.00
N VAL A 43 -17.26 -12.32 1.70
CA VAL A 43 -17.28 -12.30 3.16
C VAL A 43 -17.19 -13.74 3.68
N VAL A 44 -16.19 -14.02 4.50
CA VAL A 44 -16.01 -15.31 5.18
C VAL A 44 -16.67 -15.25 6.56
N ASN A 45 -17.38 -16.31 6.95
CA ASN A 45 -18.09 -16.43 8.22
C ASN A 45 -19.00 -15.21 8.52
N PRO A 46 -19.99 -14.89 7.66
CA PRO A 46 -20.90 -13.76 7.92
C PRO A 46 -21.68 -14.00 9.21
N SER A 47 -21.77 -12.98 10.08
CA SER A 47 -22.42 -13.07 11.39
C SER A 47 -22.92 -11.70 11.86
N THR A 48 -24.01 -11.73 12.60
CA THR A 48 -24.56 -10.59 13.35
C THR A 48 -24.34 -10.74 14.85
N HIS A 49 -23.61 -11.80 15.28
CA HIS A 49 -23.32 -12.05 16.69
C HIS A 49 -22.62 -10.86 17.31
N LYS A 50 -23.09 -10.45 18.48
CA LYS A 50 -22.48 -9.43 19.33
C LYS A 50 -21.92 -10.07 20.58
N GLY A 51 -20.68 -9.73 20.92
CA GLY A 51 -20.01 -10.25 22.10
C GLY A 51 -18.57 -10.66 21.84
N GLY A 52 -17.97 -11.32 22.79
CA GLY A 52 -16.59 -11.79 22.72
C GLY A 52 -15.54 -10.69 22.79
N THR A 53 -14.28 -11.11 22.84
CA THR A 53 -13.12 -10.21 22.80
C THR A 53 -12.36 -10.44 21.48
N LEU A 54 -12.11 -9.37 20.74
CA LEU A 54 -11.17 -9.36 19.63
C LEU A 54 -9.80 -8.97 20.13
N THR A 55 -8.80 -9.80 19.92
CA THR A 55 -7.41 -9.48 20.24
C THR A 55 -6.60 -9.30 18.97
N PHE A 56 -5.98 -8.14 18.86
CA PHE A 56 -5.02 -7.77 17.83
C PHE A 56 -3.63 -7.76 18.45
N ASP A 57 -2.67 -8.30 17.74
CA ASP A 57 -1.26 -8.07 18.05
C ASP A 57 -0.61 -7.26 16.91
N ASN A 58 0.32 -6.39 17.26
CA ASN A 58 1.11 -5.61 16.30
C ASN A 58 2.60 -5.72 16.65
N SER A 59 3.42 -5.96 15.63
CA SER A 59 4.89 -6.01 15.78
C SER A 59 5.53 -4.64 15.99
N SER A 60 4.75 -3.56 15.88
CA SER A 60 5.15 -2.19 16.16
C SER A 60 4.07 -1.46 16.95
N ALA A 61 4.34 -0.22 17.34
CA ALA A 61 3.30 0.71 17.73
C ALA A 61 2.74 1.43 16.48
N PRO A 62 1.49 1.96 16.51
CA PRO A 62 1.03 2.92 15.52
C PRO A 62 1.86 4.20 15.62
N ASP A 63 1.93 4.94 14.52
CA ASP A 63 2.52 6.28 14.50
C ASP A 63 1.78 7.25 15.42
N SER A 64 0.47 7.11 15.56
CA SER A 64 -0.40 7.73 16.55
C SER A 64 -1.78 7.08 16.56
N THR A 65 -2.49 7.15 17.70
CA THR A 65 -3.93 6.87 17.78
C THR A 65 -4.78 8.13 17.62
N ASP A 66 -4.17 9.31 17.59
CA ASP A 66 -4.84 10.54 17.15
C ASP A 66 -5.12 10.47 15.65
N ALA A 67 -6.40 10.53 15.27
CA ALA A 67 -6.86 10.41 13.89
C ALA A 67 -6.22 11.45 12.94
N GLY A 68 -5.93 12.65 13.41
CA GLY A 68 -5.26 13.71 12.65
C GLY A 68 -3.76 13.50 12.46
N ASN A 69 -3.14 12.59 13.22
CA ASN A 69 -1.68 12.41 13.30
C ASN A 69 -1.21 11.03 12.85
N THR A 70 -1.97 10.32 12.03
CA THR A 70 -1.59 8.97 11.55
C THR A 70 -1.55 8.87 10.04
N TYR A 71 -0.63 8.01 9.53
CA TYR A 71 -0.50 7.75 8.09
C TYR A 71 -0.18 6.28 7.76
N TYR A 72 0.01 5.41 8.74
CA TYR A 72 0.20 3.98 8.47
C TYR A 72 -1.10 3.32 8.01
N ALA A 73 -1.05 2.59 6.88
CA ALA A 73 -2.22 1.96 6.25
C ALA A 73 -3.03 1.08 7.24
N PHE A 74 -2.35 0.30 8.09
CA PHE A 74 -3.02 -0.53 9.08
C PHE A 74 -3.77 0.31 10.13
N ASN A 75 -3.23 1.47 10.47
CA ASN A 75 -3.86 2.36 11.43
C ASN A 75 -5.02 3.14 10.79
N LEU A 76 -4.90 3.56 9.52
CA LEU A 76 -6.01 4.14 8.74
C LEU A 76 -7.19 3.15 8.64
N ASN A 77 -6.93 1.85 8.48
CA ASN A 77 -7.95 0.80 8.50
C ASN A 77 -8.55 0.57 9.90
N TYR A 78 -7.78 0.83 10.96
CA TYR A 78 -8.20 0.60 12.35
C TYR A 78 -8.94 1.81 12.96
N VAL A 79 -8.52 3.02 12.62
CA VAL A 79 -9.04 4.27 13.20
C VAL A 79 -10.54 4.46 13.01
N MET A 80 -11.12 3.88 11.96
CA MET A 80 -12.57 3.88 11.70
C MET A 80 -13.41 3.22 12.80
N LEU A 81 -12.78 2.47 13.73
CA LEU A 81 -13.46 1.92 14.90
C LEU A 81 -13.81 2.98 15.94
N TYR A 82 -13.16 4.15 15.94
CA TYR A 82 -13.41 5.21 16.93
C TYR A 82 -13.48 6.62 16.35
N ALA A 83 -13.17 6.83 15.06
CA ALA A 83 -13.18 8.15 14.45
C ALA A 83 -13.78 8.10 13.03
N ASP A 84 -14.86 8.84 12.80
CA ASP A 84 -15.55 8.90 11.51
C ASP A 84 -15.11 10.16 10.75
N PRO A 85 -14.39 10.04 9.60
CA PRO A 85 -14.13 11.16 8.70
C PRO A 85 -15.39 11.56 7.92
N LEU A 86 -15.33 12.64 7.13
CA LEU A 86 -16.47 13.09 6.30
C LEU A 86 -16.90 12.01 5.29
N THR A 87 -15.94 11.36 4.64
CA THR A 87 -16.15 10.24 3.70
C THR A 87 -15.30 9.04 4.10
N THR A 88 -15.57 7.88 3.54
CA THR A 88 -14.79 6.66 3.77
C THR A 88 -14.86 5.74 2.55
N TYR A 89 -14.21 4.59 2.62
CA TYR A 89 -14.35 3.54 1.60
C TYR A 89 -15.50 2.60 1.95
N LYS A 90 -16.21 2.15 0.90
CA LYS A 90 -17.33 1.21 1.07
C LYS A 90 -16.83 -0.11 1.65
N SER A 91 -17.49 -0.58 2.69
CA SER A 91 -17.16 -1.84 3.38
C SER A 91 -17.76 -3.05 2.67
N CYS A 92 -17.06 -3.54 1.64
CA CYS A 92 -17.42 -4.73 0.87
C CYS A 92 -16.18 -5.36 0.21
N PRO A 93 -16.21 -6.68 -0.07
CA PRO A 93 -15.12 -7.34 -0.78
C PRO A 93 -15.08 -6.96 -2.26
N GLY A 94 -13.90 -7.13 -2.86
CA GLY A 94 -13.66 -6.91 -4.28
C GLY A 94 -13.36 -5.45 -4.66
N LEU A 95 -12.53 -5.29 -5.69
CA LEU A 95 -11.92 -4.00 -6.06
C LEU A 95 -12.94 -2.91 -6.37
N THR A 96 -13.93 -3.22 -7.21
CA THR A 96 -14.92 -2.24 -7.65
C THR A 96 -15.76 -1.71 -6.49
N CYS A 97 -16.12 -2.60 -5.55
CA CYS A 97 -16.91 -2.22 -4.39
C CYS A 97 -16.09 -1.54 -3.31
N GLY A 98 -15.00 -2.18 -2.86
CA GLY A 98 -14.23 -1.72 -1.70
C GLY A 98 -13.38 -0.47 -1.95
N ASN A 99 -13.09 -0.12 -3.21
CA ASN A 99 -12.40 1.13 -3.56
C ASN A 99 -13.34 2.31 -3.82
N THR A 100 -14.66 2.11 -3.67
CA THR A 100 -15.64 3.19 -3.84
C THR A 100 -15.65 4.09 -2.61
N VAL A 101 -15.43 5.39 -2.80
CA VAL A 101 -15.63 6.40 -1.76
C VAL A 101 -17.13 6.60 -1.52
N VAL A 102 -17.52 6.66 -0.26
CA VAL A 102 -18.91 6.82 0.20
C VAL A 102 -18.98 7.78 1.39
N PRO A 103 -20.14 8.39 1.69
CA PRO A 103 -20.30 9.21 2.89
C PRO A 103 -20.08 8.39 4.17
N ALA A 104 -19.37 8.98 5.16
CA ALA A 104 -19.30 8.48 6.53
C ALA A 104 -20.01 9.44 7.49
N LEU A 105 -19.32 10.44 8.00
CA LEU A 105 -19.93 11.51 8.81
C LEU A 105 -20.84 12.44 7.96
N ALA A 106 -20.51 12.65 6.68
CA ALA A 106 -21.30 13.48 5.79
C ALA A 106 -22.59 12.76 5.32
N THR A 107 -23.64 13.53 4.99
CA THR A 107 -24.92 13.02 4.43
C THR A 107 -24.76 12.51 3.00
N ALA A 108 -23.86 13.11 2.23
CA ALA A 108 -23.53 12.78 0.84
C ALA A 108 -22.05 13.05 0.57
N LEU A 109 -21.54 12.61 -0.59
CA LEU A 109 -20.25 13.08 -1.10
C LEU A 109 -20.29 14.59 -1.32
N GLY A 110 -19.13 15.25 -1.24
CA GLY A 110 -19.03 16.69 -1.38
C GLY A 110 -19.56 17.20 -2.72
N ALA A 111 -20.33 18.28 -2.66
CA ALA A 111 -20.78 19.00 -3.83
C ALA A 111 -19.66 19.95 -4.30
N ALA A 112 -19.14 19.68 -5.50
CA ALA A 112 -18.11 20.53 -6.13
C ALA A 112 -18.74 21.73 -6.84
N SER A 113 -18.09 22.89 -6.73
CA SER A 113 -18.43 24.11 -7.46
C SER A 113 -17.14 24.90 -7.81
N ASP A 114 -17.25 26.00 -8.51
CA ASP A 114 -16.12 26.84 -8.90
C ASP A 114 -14.99 26.02 -9.56
N GLY A 115 -15.36 25.16 -10.52
CA GLY A 115 -14.38 24.34 -11.23
C GLY A 115 -13.58 23.39 -10.32
N ASN A 116 -14.22 22.77 -9.34
CA ASN A 116 -13.63 21.88 -8.32
C ASN A 116 -12.71 22.59 -7.30
N LYS A 117 -12.83 23.91 -7.15
CA LYS A 117 -12.10 24.67 -6.13
C LYS A 117 -12.91 24.85 -4.85
N THR A 118 -14.22 24.66 -4.87
CA THR A 118 -15.08 24.77 -3.69
C THR A 118 -15.83 23.48 -3.48
N TRP A 119 -15.76 22.93 -2.25
CA TRP A 119 -16.37 21.66 -1.88
C TRP A 119 -17.20 21.83 -0.63
N THR A 120 -18.51 21.50 -0.72
CA THR A 120 -19.47 21.60 0.38
C THR A 120 -19.90 20.23 0.87
N TYR A 121 -19.87 20.03 2.19
CA TYR A 121 -20.34 18.85 2.89
C TYR A 121 -21.36 19.21 3.95
N HIS A 122 -22.32 18.32 4.18
CA HIS A 122 -23.30 18.44 5.26
C HIS A 122 -23.14 17.27 6.22
N ILE A 123 -22.97 17.56 7.51
CA ILE A 123 -22.82 16.57 8.59
C ILE A 123 -24.20 15.94 8.88
N LYS A 124 -24.24 14.65 9.11
CA LYS A 124 -25.45 13.92 9.51
C LYS A 124 -25.99 14.46 10.84
N PRO A 125 -27.33 14.65 10.93
CA PRO A 125 -27.93 15.16 12.16
C PRO A 125 -27.79 14.18 13.32
N GLY A 126 -27.58 14.69 14.53
CA GLY A 126 -27.61 13.94 15.77
C GLY A 126 -26.39 13.09 16.05
N VAL A 127 -25.32 13.17 15.25
CA VAL A 127 -24.03 12.53 15.55
C VAL A 127 -23.47 13.07 16.85
N LYS A 128 -22.98 12.17 17.71
CA LYS A 128 -22.45 12.51 19.03
C LYS A 128 -21.06 11.95 19.25
N PHE A 129 -20.29 12.65 20.05
CA PHE A 129 -19.11 12.10 20.70
C PHE A 129 -19.50 11.12 21.81
N GLU A 130 -18.57 10.31 22.27
CA GLU A 130 -18.77 9.33 23.35
C GLU A 130 -19.22 9.92 24.69
N ASP A 131 -19.00 11.21 24.91
CA ASP A 131 -19.43 11.96 26.10
C ASP A 131 -20.85 12.56 25.96
N GLY A 132 -21.48 12.38 24.78
CA GLY A 132 -22.83 12.86 24.47
C GLY A 132 -22.89 14.26 23.85
N GLN A 133 -21.75 14.97 23.72
CA GLN A 133 -21.70 16.25 22.99
C GLN A 133 -22.06 16.01 21.51
N THR A 134 -22.88 16.89 20.93
CA THR A 134 -23.24 16.83 19.49
C THR A 134 -22.08 17.32 18.65
N VAL A 135 -21.76 16.57 17.59
CA VAL A 135 -20.77 16.95 16.59
C VAL A 135 -21.26 18.11 15.74
N THR A 136 -20.38 19.07 15.49
CA THR A 136 -20.64 20.24 14.63
C THR A 136 -19.60 20.39 13.53
N SER A 137 -19.88 21.23 12.54
CA SER A 137 -18.94 21.61 11.48
C SER A 137 -17.68 22.28 12.02
N GLN A 138 -17.76 22.96 13.16
CA GLN A 138 -16.59 23.55 13.83
C GLN A 138 -15.62 22.49 14.35
N ASP A 139 -16.12 21.36 14.84
CA ASP A 139 -15.27 20.25 15.34
C ASP A 139 -14.49 19.62 14.19
N VAL A 140 -15.09 19.51 12.99
CA VAL A 140 -14.42 19.04 11.77
C VAL A 140 -13.39 20.06 11.28
N LYS A 141 -13.76 21.35 11.25
CA LYS A 141 -12.82 22.42 10.91
C LYS A 141 -11.61 22.41 11.82
N TYR A 142 -11.84 22.35 13.14
CA TYR A 142 -10.77 22.31 14.13
C TYR A 142 -9.87 21.08 13.96
N ALA A 143 -10.42 19.91 13.66
CA ALA A 143 -9.65 18.71 13.38
C ALA A 143 -8.67 18.91 12.21
N VAL A 144 -9.09 19.59 11.14
CA VAL A 144 -8.22 19.96 10.02
C VAL A 144 -7.21 21.02 10.44
N GLU A 145 -7.61 22.06 11.15
CA GLU A 145 -6.73 23.14 11.63
C GLU A 145 -5.57 22.63 12.48
N ARG A 146 -5.80 21.62 13.32
CA ARG A 146 -4.75 20.99 14.15
C ARG A 146 -3.60 20.44 13.30
N THR A 147 -3.89 19.92 12.12
CA THR A 147 -2.87 19.28 11.23
C THR A 147 -1.81 20.24 10.71
N PHE A 148 -2.03 21.54 10.81
CA PHE A 148 -1.07 22.58 10.43
C PHE A 148 0.04 22.75 11.47
N ASP A 149 -0.17 22.37 12.72
CA ASP A 149 0.90 22.38 13.73
C ASP A 149 1.69 21.07 13.70
N ARG A 150 2.71 21.02 12.85
CA ARG A 150 3.59 19.85 12.70
C ARG A 150 4.46 19.55 13.93
N SER A 151 4.49 20.44 14.93
CA SER A 151 5.15 20.13 16.20
C SER A 151 4.26 19.31 17.16
N VAL A 152 2.94 19.34 16.95
CA VAL A 152 1.95 18.56 17.71
C VAL A 152 1.51 17.31 16.92
N LEU A 153 1.26 17.45 15.64
CA LEU A 153 0.83 16.38 14.71
C LEU A 153 1.87 16.16 13.60
N PRO A 154 3.03 15.53 13.88
CA PRO A 154 4.11 15.40 12.89
C PRO A 154 3.85 14.37 11.78
N ASN A 155 2.98 13.36 12.00
CA ASN A 155 2.93 12.15 11.17
C ASN A 155 1.88 12.16 10.06
N GLY A 156 0.75 12.86 10.23
CA GLY A 156 -0.34 12.87 9.25
C GLY A 156 0.07 13.47 7.88
N PRO A 157 -0.68 13.17 6.79
CA PRO A 157 -0.40 13.76 5.48
C PRO A 157 -0.62 15.27 5.46
N SER A 158 -0.01 15.97 4.51
CA SER A 158 -0.04 17.44 4.41
C SER A 158 -0.99 17.97 3.32
N TYR A 159 -1.95 17.16 2.86
CA TYR A 159 -2.84 17.53 1.75
C TYR A 159 -3.62 18.81 2.01
N PHE A 160 -4.16 19.01 3.22
CA PHE A 160 -4.88 20.24 3.53
C PHE A 160 -3.99 21.47 3.44
N ALA A 161 -2.76 21.39 3.93
CA ALA A 161 -1.81 22.51 3.85
C ALA A 161 -1.41 22.85 2.40
N SER A 162 -1.37 21.87 1.50
CA SER A 162 -1.00 22.06 0.10
C SER A 162 -2.17 22.49 -0.79
N LEU A 163 -3.40 22.07 -0.48
CA LEU A 163 -4.57 22.27 -1.33
C LEU A 163 -5.45 23.46 -0.93
N LEU A 164 -5.47 23.83 0.36
CA LEU A 164 -6.36 24.89 0.84
C LEU A 164 -5.88 26.28 0.41
N ALA A 165 -6.84 27.13 0.07
CA ALA A 165 -6.64 28.52 -0.34
C ALA A 165 -6.45 29.47 0.88
N GLY A 166 -6.67 30.75 0.65
CA GLY A 166 -6.68 31.79 1.69
C GLY A 166 -5.35 31.89 2.41
N ASN A 167 -5.37 31.86 3.74
CA ASN A 167 -4.19 31.98 4.58
C ASN A 167 -3.49 30.63 4.89
N ALA A 168 -3.86 29.54 4.23
CA ALA A 168 -3.33 28.19 4.54
C ALA A 168 -1.79 28.12 4.50
N ALA A 169 -1.15 28.80 3.56
CA ALA A 169 0.30 28.84 3.43
C ALA A 169 1.03 29.47 4.63
N SER A 170 0.38 30.37 5.36
CA SER A 170 0.95 31.07 6.52
C SER A 170 0.41 30.58 7.87
N TYR A 171 -0.72 29.86 7.87
CA TYR A 171 -1.36 29.37 9.09
C TYR A 171 -0.50 28.31 9.79
N LYS A 172 -0.36 28.41 11.11
CA LYS A 172 0.52 27.55 11.92
C LYS A 172 -0.22 26.58 12.85
N GLY A 173 -1.55 26.51 12.72
CA GLY A 173 -2.40 25.69 13.58
C GLY A 173 -2.86 26.39 14.87
N PRO A 174 -3.93 25.88 15.53
CA PRO A 174 -4.59 26.55 16.63
C PRO A 174 -3.75 26.60 17.91
N PHE A 175 -2.71 25.79 18.03
CA PHE A 175 -1.81 25.81 19.20
C PHE A 175 -0.85 26.99 19.17
N LYS A 176 -0.47 27.47 17.97
CA LYS A 176 0.47 28.59 17.76
C LYS A 176 -0.24 29.88 17.38
N ASP A 177 -1.28 29.76 16.59
CA ASP A 177 -2.07 30.91 16.13
C ASP A 177 -3.43 30.94 16.85
N LYS A 178 -3.40 31.45 18.09
CA LYS A 178 -4.59 31.49 18.96
C LYS A 178 -5.67 32.49 18.51
N THR A 179 -5.30 33.45 17.69
CA THR A 179 -6.20 34.48 17.13
C THR A 179 -6.53 34.22 15.67
N GLY A 180 -5.75 33.35 15.03
CA GLY A 180 -5.89 32.98 13.65
C GLY A 180 -7.06 32.00 13.41
N ASN A 181 -7.68 32.16 12.25
CA ASN A 181 -8.72 31.31 11.73
C ASN A 181 -8.29 30.86 10.35
N LEU A 182 -8.36 29.59 10.06
CA LEU A 182 -8.10 29.08 8.72
C LEU A 182 -9.25 29.51 7.78
N THR A 183 -9.04 30.58 7.03
CA THR A 183 -10.10 31.22 6.24
C THR A 183 -10.56 30.37 5.04
N ALA A 184 -9.75 29.38 4.64
CA ALA A 184 -10.11 28.45 3.59
C ALA A 184 -11.22 27.47 3.95
N ILE A 185 -11.59 27.39 5.24
CA ILE A 185 -12.67 26.49 5.70
C ILE A 185 -13.76 27.35 6.33
N ALA A 186 -14.93 27.40 5.70
CA ALA A 186 -16.10 28.07 6.22
C ALA A 186 -17.06 27.07 6.88
N THR A 187 -17.69 27.48 7.98
CA THR A 187 -18.70 26.73 8.73
C THR A 187 -19.92 27.64 8.94
N PRO A 188 -20.74 27.87 7.88
CA PRO A 188 -21.86 28.83 7.92
C PRO A 188 -22.94 28.48 8.93
N ASP A 189 -23.06 27.21 9.26
CA ASP A 189 -23.94 26.68 10.32
C ASP A 189 -23.33 25.44 10.97
N ALA A 190 -23.97 24.89 11.99
CA ALA A 190 -23.47 23.75 12.76
C ALA A 190 -23.33 22.45 11.97
N SER A 191 -23.96 22.34 10.80
CA SER A 191 -23.99 21.13 9.97
C SER A 191 -23.25 21.28 8.64
N THR A 192 -22.94 22.50 8.20
CA THR A 192 -22.35 22.77 6.89
C THR A 192 -20.88 23.15 7.00
N ILE A 193 -20.03 22.47 6.23
CA ILE A 193 -18.61 22.80 6.10
C ILE A 193 -18.25 22.98 4.62
N VAL A 194 -17.53 24.06 4.31
CA VAL A 194 -17.12 24.44 2.95
C VAL A 194 -15.60 24.57 2.92
N PHE A 195 -14.97 23.87 1.98
CA PHE A 195 -13.53 23.96 1.73
C PHE A 195 -13.28 24.76 0.45
N HIS A 196 -12.40 25.74 0.51
CA HIS A 196 -11.93 26.52 -0.64
C HIS A 196 -10.50 26.10 -0.96
N LEU A 197 -10.26 25.63 -2.20
CA LEU A 197 -8.98 25.13 -2.66
C LEU A 197 -8.25 26.20 -3.49
N ASN A 198 -6.92 26.18 -3.46
CA ASN A 198 -6.06 27.08 -4.23
C ASN A 198 -6.02 26.71 -5.74
N GLN A 199 -6.38 25.46 -6.08
CA GLN A 199 -6.44 24.93 -7.44
C GLN A 199 -7.60 23.95 -7.60
N PRO A 200 -8.07 23.64 -8.83
CA PRO A 200 -9.00 22.55 -9.06
C PRO A 200 -8.47 21.23 -8.52
N PHE A 201 -9.31 20.46 -7.83
CA PHE A 201 -8.91 19.15 -7.34
C PHE A 201 -10.11 18.19 -7.26
N ALA A 202 -10.29 17.41 -8.33
CA ALA A 202 -11.45 16.52 -8.50
C ALA A 202 -11.50 15.36 -7.48
N ASP A 203 -10.36 14.97 -6.93
CA ASP A 203 -10.22 13.87 -5.97
C ASP A 203 -10.44 14.28 -4.50
N PHE A 204 -11.00 15.48 -4.24
CA PHE A 204 -11.10 16.00 -2.86
C PHE A 204 -11.94 15.11 -1.94
N ASN A 205 -12.91 14.33 -2.46
CA ASN A 205 -13.62 13.33 -1.67
C ASN A 205 -12.71 12.23 -1.10
N TYR A 206 -11.55 11.94 -1.73
CA TYR A 206 -10.54 11.03 -1.17
C TYR A 206 -9.68 11.71 -0.10
N VAL A 207 -9.42 13.01 -0.24
CA VAL A 207 -8.67 13.78 0.78
C VAL A 207 -9.44 13.85 2.09
N VAL A 208 -10.75 14.09 2.03
CA VAL A 208 -11.59 14.13 3.25
C VAL A 208 -11.97 12.73 3.77
N ALA A 209 -11.55 11.65 3.11
CA ALA A 209 -11.59 10.29 3.63
C ALA A 209 -10.41 9.98 4.57
N PHE A 210 -9.36 10.80 4.55
CA PHE A 210 -8.35 10.71 5.60
C PHE A 210 -8.97 11.10 6.95
N PRO A 211 -8.58 10.43 8.03
CA PRO A 211 -9.17 10.66 9.35
C PRO A 211 -8.84 12.02 9.96
N GLN A 212 -8.11 12.87 9.25
CA GLN A 212 -7.88 14.28 9.57
C GLN A 212 -9.17 15.12 9.60
N THR A 213 -10.26 14.64 8.97
CA THR A 213 -11.60 15.26 9.04
C THR A 213 -12.49 14.64 10.13
N ALA A 214 -12.01 13.65 10.88
CA ALA A 214 -12.72 13.14 12.04
C ALA A 214 -12.80 14.24 13.10
N PRO A 215 -14.01 14.56 13.61
CA PRO A 215 -14.22 15.74 14.46
C PRO A 215 -13.41 15.68 15.76
N VAL A 216 -12.89 16.83 16.18
CA VAL A 216 -12.21 17.01 17.46
C VAL A 216 -12.80 18.26 18.14
N PRO A 217 -13.43 18.14 19.32
CA PRO A 217 -13.95 19.32 20.01
C PRO A 217 -12.78 20.13 20.58
N PRO A 218 -12.70 21.44 20.29
CA PRO A 218 -11.56 22.28 20.69
C PRO A 218 -11.28 22.28 22.19
N ASN A 219 -12.34 22.21 23.01
CA ASN A 219 -12.27 22.22 24.46
C ASN A 219 -11.82 20.87 25.09
N LYS A 220 -11.67 19.82 24.27
CA LYS A 220 -11.22 18.49 24.70
C LYS A 220 -9.85 18.13 24.15
N ASP A 221 -9.27 18.97 23.29
CA ASP A 221 -7.96 18.70 22.72
C ASP A 221 -6.85 18.92 23.76
N THR A 222 -6.05 17.88 23.96
CA THR A 222 -4.92 17.85 24.89
C THR A 222 -3.57 17.87 24.17
N GLY A 223 -3.55 18.30 22.89
CA GLY A 223 -2.34 18.36 22.07
C GLY A 223 -1.75 16.98 21.81
N THR A 224 -0.45 16.82 22.05
CA THR A 224 0.26 15.53 21.85
C THR A 224 -0.31 14.39 22.70
N ASN A 225 -0.98 14.70 23.82
CA ASN A 225 -1.60 13.70 24.70
C ASN A 225 -2.99 13.25 24.21
N TYR A 226 -3.59 13.95 23.24
CA TYR A 226 -4.90 13.56 22.70
C TYR A 226 -4.92 12.11 22.21
N GLN A 227 -3.79 11.60 21.69
CA GLN A 227 -3.64 10.21 21.30
C GLN A 227 -3.91 9.18 22.42
N LEU A 228 -3.79 9.55 23.69
CA LEU A 228 -4.02 8.62 24.79
C LEU A 228 -5.52 8.32 25.02
N HIS A 229 -6.38 9.23 24.60
CA HIS A 229 -7.83 9.07 24.63
C HIS A 229 -8.49 9.98 23.57
N PRO A 230 -8.38 9.66 22.26
CA PRO A 230 -9.14 10.38 21.25
C PRO A 230 -10.64 10.26 21.53
N LEU A 231 -11.35 11.38 21.54
CA LEU A 231 -12.78 11.38 21.83
C LEU A 231 -13.55 10.78 20.67
N SER A 232 -14.21 9.65 20.90
CA SER A 232 -14.76 8.83 19.84
C SER A 232 -16.09 9.33 19.28
N THR A 233 -16.22 9.29 17.93
CA THR A 233 -17.50 9.35 17.20
C THR A 233 -17.91 7.98 16.63
N GLY A 234 -16.99 7.01 16.62
CA GLY A 234 -17.18 5.68 16.04
C GLY A 234 -17.83 4.66 16.98
N PRO A 235 -17.91 3.39 16.51
CA PRO A 235 -18.58 2.31 17.27
C PRO A 235 -17.91 1.93 18.59
N TYR A 236 -16.64 2.24 18.77
CA TYR A 236 -15.88 1.94 19.99
C TYR A 236 -15.23 3.19 20.56
N LYS A 237 -14.86 3.16 21.83
CA LYS A 237 -14.13 4.19 22.54
C LYS A 237 -12.99 3.61 23.35
N PHE A 238 -12.00 4.43 23.67
CA PHE A 238 -10.88 4.03 24.50
C PHE A 238 -11.31 3.80 25.96
N ALA A 239 -11.01 2.62 26.48
CA ALA A 239 -11.13 2.31 27.90
C ALA A 239 -9.79 2.50 28.63
N SER A 240 -8.67 2.20 27.95
CA SER A 240 -7.32 2.39 28.48
C SER A 240 -6.29 2.44 27.36
N TYR A 241 -5.19 3.16 27.59
CA TYR A 241 -4.02 3.13 26.73
C TYR A 241 -2.73 3.23 27.57
N GLN A 242 -1.92 2.18 27.50
CA GLN A 242 -0.55 2.16 27.97
C GLN A 242 0.37 2.32 26.75
N LEU A 243 0.98 3.48 26.62
CA LEU A 243 1.77 3.87 25.44
C LEU A 243 2.81 2.80 25.09
N ASN A 244 2.90 2.45 23.82
CA ASN A 244 3.81 1.43 23.26
C ASN A 244 3.61 0.01 23.83
N LYS A 245 2.58 -0.26 24.61
CA LYS A 245 2.33 -1.57 25.20
C LYS A 245 0.99 -2.16 24.80
N GLN A 246 -0.10 -1.50 25.14
CA GLN A 246 -1.44 -2.03 24.91
C GLN A 246 -2.48 -0.92 25.00
N TYR A 247 -3.52 -1.02 24.19
CA TYR A 247 -4.75 -0.26 24.42
C TYR A 247 -5.99 -1.15 24.29
N THR A 248 -7.07 -0.69 24.94
CA THR A 248 -8.34 -1.42 24.96
C THR A 248 -9.46 -0.50 24.51
N LEU A 249 -10.29 -1.00 23.59
CA LEU A 249 -11.52 -0.35 23.19
C LEU A 249 -12.72 -1.13 23.72
N VAL A 250 -13.78 -0.38 24.06
CA VAL A 250 -15.10 -0.90 24.47
C VAL A 250 -16.20 -0.23 23.63
N PRO A 251 -17.39 -0.84 23.52
CA PRO A 251 -18.49 -0.24 22.78
C PRO A 251 -18.79 1.19 23.21
N ASN A 252 -18.95 2.09 22.23
CA ASN A 252 -19.42 3.44 22.46
C ASN A 252 -20.95 3.43 22.56
N PRO A 253 -21.55 3.76 23.73
CA PRO A 253 -23.01 3.72 23.91
C PRO A 253 -23.75 4.84 23.17
N GLN A 254 -23.05 5.90 22.75
CA GLN A 254 -23.64 7.01 22.01
C GLN A 254 -23.73 6.73 20.51
N TRP A 255 -22.95 5.73 20.00
CA TRP A 255 -22.88 5.47 18.57
C TRP A 255 -24.15 4.85 18.03
N ASN A 256 -24.57 5.31 16.85
CA ASN A 256 -25.71 4.79 16.11
C ASN A 256 -25.26 4.19 14.75
N PRO A 257 -25.62 2.94 14.42
CA PRO A 257 -25.26 2.30 13.16
C PRO A 257 -25.68 3.07 11.89
N SER A 258 -26.71 3.90 11.98
CA SER A 258 -27.16 4.71 10.84
C SER A 258 -26.20 5.84 10.47
N TRP A 259 -25.30 6.25 11.39
CA TRP A 259 -24.33 7.31 11.13
C TRP A 259 -23.24 6.85 10.17
N ASN A 260 -22.73 5.62 10.34
CA ASN A 260 -21.76 5.04 9.42
C ASN A 260 -22.02 3.53 9.22
N PRO A 261 -22.74 3.13 8.16
CA PRO A 261 -23.06 1.72 7.90
C PRO A 261 -21.84 0.91 7.44
N ASN A 262 -20.68 1.55 7.21
CA ASN A 262 -19.45 0.89 6.80
C ASN A 262 -18.66 0.28 7.96
N VAL A 263 -19.07 0.54 9.20
CA VAL A 263 -18.47 -0.04 10.40
C VAL A 263 -19.52 -0.76 11.24
N LYS A 264 -19.07 -1.68 12.10
CA LYS A 264 -19.96 -2.47 12.96
C LYS A 264 -19.46 -2.47 14.41
N GLN A 265 -20.39 -2.50 15.36
CA GLN A 265 -20.14 -2.70 16.77
C GLN A 265 -20.53 -4.13 17.16
N LEU A 266 -19.60 -5.08 16.99
CA LEU A 266 -19.86 -6.51 17.23
C LEU A 266 -19.17 -7.02 18.51
N ALA A 267 -17.89 -6.72 18.70
CA ALA A 267 -17.14 -7.17 19.87
C ALA A 267 -17.56 -6.42 21.15
N SER A 268 -17.60 -7.10 22.28
CA SER A 268 -17.78 -6.45 23.59
C SER A 268 -16.49 -5.81 24.12
N LYS A 269 -15.35 -6.17 23.54
CA LYS A 269 -14.03 -5.65 23.90
C LYS A 269 -13.05 -5.87 22.74
N ILE A 270 -12.18 -4.89 22.51
CA ILE A 270 -11.05 -5.01 21.58
C ILE A 270 -9.77 -4.73 22.35
N ILE A 271 -8.80 -5.62 22.28
CA ILE A 271 -7.48 -5.48 22.90
C ILE A 271 -6.45 -5.41 21.78
N VAL A 272 -5.54 -4.46 21.84
CA VAL A 272 -4.42 -4.35 20.91
C VAL A 272 -3.12 -4.35 21.69
N ASN A 273 -2.33 -5.42 21.51
CA ASN A 273 -0.98 -5.53 22.06
C ASN A 273 0.03 -5.00 21.07
N LEU A 274 0.97 -4.19 21.53
CA LEU A 274 1.95 -3.49 20.69
C LEU A 274 3.36 -4.03 20.93
N ASN A 275 4.22 -3.92 19.92
CA ASN A 275 5.61 -4.35 19.96
C ASN A 275 5.79 -5.85 20.29
N VAL A 276 4.88 -6.68 19.81
CA VAL A 276 4.93 -8.13 19.96
C VAL A 276 5.87 -8.71 18.88
N ASN A 277 6.70 -9.69 19.24
CA ASN A 277 7.58 -10.33 18.24
C ASN A 277 6.74 -10.97 17.11
N ALA A 278 7.14 -10.75 15.85
CA ALA A 278 6.36 -11.20 14.69
C ALA A 278 6.18 -12.72 14.62
N ASN A 279 7.15 -13.52 15.04
CA ASN A 279 6.99 -14.98 15.11
C ASN A 279 6.03 -15.40 16.22
N ASP A 280 5.99 -14.66 17.33
CA ASP A 280 5.02 -14.93 18.41
C ASP A 280 3.59 -14.57 17.97
N ILE A 281 3.42 -13.48 17.19
CA ILE A 281 2.14 -13.17 16.55
C ILE A 281 1.67 -14.36 15.70
N ASP A 282 2.53 -14.89 14.84
CA ASP A 282 2.20 -16.03 13.98
C ASP A 282 1.80 -17.27 14.79
N ASN A 283 2.56 -17.59 15.84
CA ASN A 283 2.27 -18.74 16.71
C ASN A 283 0.91 -18.58 17.40
N ARG A 284 0.61 -17.40 17.93
CA ARG A 284 -0.66 -17.08 18.60
C ARG A 284 -1.85 -17.05 17.64
N LEU A 285 -1.67 -16.55 16.40
CA LEU A 285 -2.67 -16.63 15.33
C LEU A 285 -3.01 -18.09 14.99
N LEU A 286 -1.98 -18.94 14.80
CA LEU A 286 -2.16 -20.34 14.45
C LEU A 286 -2.73 -21.19 15.60
N ALA A 287 -2.52 -20.76 16.86
CA ALA A 287 -3.12 -21.35 18.05
C ALA A 287 -4.58 -20.88 18.27
N GLY A 288 -4.97 -19.73 17.70
CA GLY A 288 -6.27 -19.11 17.91
C GLY A 288 -6.35 -18.21 19.15
N ASP A 289 -5.20 -17.90 19.77
CA ASP A 289 -5.10 -17.04 20.97
C ASP A 289 -5.37 -15.58 20.65
N ILE A 290 -5.11 -15.17 19.42
CA ILE A 290 -5.42 -13.85 18.86
C ILE A 290 -6.18 -13.99 17.54
N GLN A 291 -6.85 -12.93 17.11
CA GLN A 291 -7.67 -12.93 15.92
C GLN A 291 -7.00 -12.23 14.73
N VAL A 292 -6.14 -11.24 14.96
CA VAL A 292 -5.62 -10.40 13.88
C VAL A 292 -4.16 -10.00 14.13
N ASP A 293 -3.30 -10.16 13.11
CA ASP A 293 -2.08 -9.36 12.94
C ASP A 293 -2.51 -7.96 12.47
N GLN A 294 -2.43 -6.95 13.36
CA GLN A 294 -2.88 -5.60 13.05
C GLN A 294 -2.04 -4.94 11.95
N ALA A 295 -0.74 -5.24 11.90
CA ALA A 295 0.15 -4.67 10.89
C ALA A 295 -0.23 -5.10 9.47
N GLY A 296 -0.94 -6.24 9.31
CA GLY A 296 -1.32 -6.77 8.01
C GLY A 296 -0.13 -7.13 7.10
N SER A 297 1.05 -7.27 7.70
CA SER A 297 2.31 -7.53 6.98
C SER A 297 2.44 -8.98 6.49
N GLY A 298 1.56 -9.85 6.98
CA GLY A 298 1.53 -11.28 6.69
C GLY A 298 2.52 -12.09 7.50
N VAL A 299 2.29 -13.39 7.51
CA VAL A 299 3.04 -14.35 8.35
C VAL A 299 4.50 -14.48 7.92
N GLN A 300 5.37 -14.74 8.89
CA GLN A 300 6.80 -14.93 8.72
C GLN A 300 7.13 -16.26 8.02
N ALA A 301 8.38 -16.46 7.62
CA ALA A 301 8.79 -17.57 6.77
C ALA A 301 8.43 -18.97 7.34
N ALA A 302 8.62 -19.20 8.63
CA ALA A 302 8.34 -20.49 9.28
C ALA A 302 6.83 -20.79 9.30
N ALA A 303 6.01 -19.84 9.73
CA ALA A 303 4.56 -19.97 9.73
C ALA A 303 4.01 -20.10 8.30
N ARG A 304 4.57 -19.36 7.35
CA ARG A 304 4.22 -19.47 5.92
C ARG A 304 4.45 -20.88 5.39
N ALA A 305 5.62 -21.46 5.65
CA ALA A 305 5.92 -22.83 5.24
C ALA A 305 4.89 -23.82 5.83
N ARG A 306 4.59 -23.69 7.13
CA ARG A 306 3.59 -24.51 7.84
C ARG A 306 2.19 -24.35 7.23
N ILE A 307 1.75 -23.11 6.95
CA ILE A 307 0.44 -22.84 6.35
C ILE A 307 0.34 -23.46 4.96
N LEU A 308 1.35 -23.24 4.11
CA LEU A 308 1.30 -23.69 2.72
C LEU A 308 1.40 -25.21 2.57
N SER A 309 2.03 -25.92 3.50
CA SER A 309 2.11 -27.38 3.53
C SER A 309 0.90 -28.04 4.18
N ASN A 310 0.08 -27.34 4.95
CA ASN A 310 -1.10 -27.86 5.63
C ASN A 310 -2.38 -27.37 4.96
N GLN A 311 -3.18 -28.29 4.41
CA GLN A 311 -4.39 -27.96 3.64
C GLN A 311 -5.44 -27.20 4.47
N SER A 312 -5.62 -27.56 5.74
CA SER A 312 -6.58 -26.91 6.65
C SER A 312 -6.16 -25.48 7.00
N LEU A 313 -4.87 -25.26 7.29
CA LEU A 313 -4.34 -23.93 7.55
C LEU A 313 -4.41 -23.07 6.29
N LYS A 314 -4.04 -23.62 5.14
CA LYS A 314 -4.10 -22.92 3.85
C LYS A 314 -5.52 -22.50 3.48
N ALA A 315 -6.54 -23.31 3.78
CA ALA A 315 -7.94 -22.97 3.57
C ALA A 315 -8.39 -21.74 4.39
N ASN A 316 -7.72 -21.47 5.52
CA ASN A 316 -7.96 -20.31 6.38
C ASN A 316 -6.97 -19.17 6.14
N SER A 317 -6.41 -19.08 4.95
CA SER A 317 -5.46 -18.01 4.61
C SER A 317 -5.80 -17.32 3.29
N ASP A 318 -5.29 -16.10 3.15
CA ASP A 318 -5.48 -15.26 1.99
C ASP A 318 -4.16 -14.60 1.60
N ALA A 319 -3.91 -14.47 0.29
CA ALA A 319 -2.73 -13.79 -0.25
C ALA A 319 -3.18 -12.63 -1.16
N PRO A 320 -3.77 -11.57 -0.60
CA PRO A 320 -4.20 -10.41 -1.37
C PRO A 320 -3.01 -9.62 -1.92
N LEU A 321 -3.26 -8.82 -2.98
CA LEU A 321 -2.43 -7.67 -3.26
C LEU A 321 -2.53 -6.70 -2.06
N ASN A 322 -1.40 -6.26 -1.54
CA ASN A 322 -1.36 -5.40 -0.35
C ASN A 322 -1.27 -3.91 -0.68
N ALA A 323 -1.82 -3.50 -1.84
CA ALA A 323 -1.83 -2.12 -2.31
C ALA A 323 -0.42 -1.47 -2.36
N HIS A 324 0.62 -2.26 -2.65
CA HIS A 324 1.99 -1.78 -2.75
C HIS A 324 2.68 -2.39 -3.96
N GLU A 325 3.54 -1.63 -4.63
CA GLU A 325 4.42 -2.12 -5.68
C GLU A 325 5.87 -1.93 -5.26
N TRP A 326 6.69 -2.95 -5.47
CA TRP A 326 8.13 -2.85 -5.39
C TRP A 326 8.70 -2.69 -6.80
N PHE A 327 9.64 -1.76 -6.96
CA PHE A 327 10.23 -1.42 -8.24
C PHE A 327 11.63 -0.81 -8.05
N TYR A 328 12.31 -0.53 -9.16
CA TYR A 328 13.48 0.33 -9.18
C TYR A 328 13.18 1.56 -10.02
N TYR A 329 13.46 2.73 -9.51
CA TYR A 329 13.53 3.94 -10.31
C TYR A 329 14.72 3.83 -11.25
N ILE A 330 14.53 4.22 -12.52
CA ILE A 330 15.61 4.39 -13.49
C ILE A 330 15.77 5.90 -13.65
N ASN A 331 16.84 6.48 -13.09
CA ASN A 331 17.02 7.92 -13.10
C ASN A 331 17.37 8.40 -14.51
N THR A 332 16.54 9.29 -15.06
CA THR A 332 16.64 9.78 -16.44
C THR A 332 17.70 10.87 -16.64
N LYS A 333 18.35 11.34 -15.58
CA LYS A 333 19.39 12.40 -15.61
C LYS A 333 20.80 11.84 -15.41
N VAL A 334 20.94 10.59 -14.97
CA VAL A 334 22.26 9.96 -14.73
C VAL A 334 22.74 9.23 -15.99
N PRO A 335 23.90 9.63 -16.60
CA PRO A 335 24.46 8.91 -17.74
C PRO A 335 24.87 7.46 -17.39
N PRO A 336 24.74 6.48 -18.34
CA PRO A 336 24.23 6.66 -19.70
C PRO A 336 22.71 6.52 -19.78
N LEU A 337 22.00 6.44 -18.66
CA LEU A 337 20.53 6.27 -18.60
C LEU A 337 19.75 7.52 -19.06
N THR A 338 20.42 8.63 -19.38
CA THR A 338 19.82 9.75 -20.13
C THR A 338 19.31 9.31 -21.50
N ASN A 339 19.95 8.28 -22.11
CA ASN A 339 19.50 7.66 -23.35
C ASN A 339 18.43 6.61 -23.07
N ILE A 340 17.27 6.74 -23.70
CA ILE A 340 16.14 5.83 -23.51
C ILE A 340 16.48 4.37 -23.86
N HIS A 341 17.30 4.13 -24.89
CA HIS A 341 17.70 2.79 -25.28
C HIS A 341 18.56 2.09 -24.23
N CYS A 342 19.38 2.85 -23.47
CA CYS A 342 20.10 2.31 -22.33
C CYS A 342 19.14 1.89 -21.20
N ARG A 343 18.07 2.67 -20.95
CA ARG A 343 17.02 2.31 -19.96
C ARG A 343 16.24 1.07 -20.43
N MET A 344 15.86 1.01 -21.71
CA MET A 344 15.16 -0.15 -22.28
C MET A 344 16.02 -1.43 -22.19
N ALA A 345 17.34 -1.32 -22.36
CA ALA A 345 18.26 -2.44 -22.18
C ALA A 345 18.19 -3.03 -20.77
N VAL A 346 18.11 -2.18 -19.73
CA VAL A 346 17.91 -2.61 -18.33
C VAL A 346 16.59 -3.37 -18.18
N LEU A 347 15.49 -2.86 -18.73
CA LEU A 347 14.16 -3.46 -18.63
C LEU A 347 14.04 -4.82 -19.37
N TYR A 348 14.74 -5.00 -20.47
CA TYR A 348 14.81 -6.31 -21.13
C TYR A 348 15.72 -7.30 -20.42
N ALA A 349 16.85 -6.83 -19.85
CA ALA A 349 17.88 -7.69 -19.27
C ALA A 349 17.48 -8.33 -17.94
N TYR A 350 16.65 -7.67 -17.10
CA TYR A 350 16.42 -8.18 -15.75
C TYR A 350 15.57 -9.46 -15.71
N ASN A 351 15.95 -10.38 -14.82
CA ASN A 351 15.24 -11.64 -14.58
C ASN A 351 14.08 -11.41 -13.59
N LYS A 352 12.85 -11.43 -14.10
CA LYS A 352 11.63 -11.17 -13.34
C LYS A 352 11.33 -12.27 -12.33
N THR A 353 11.64 -13.54 -12.69
CA THR A 353 11.44 -14.70 -11.80
C THR A 353 12.38 -14.65 -10.61
N ASN A 354 13.66 -14.36 -10.83
CA ASN A 354 14.62 -14.19 -9.73
C ASN A 354 14.26 -13.00 -8.85
N MET A 355 13.79 -11.92 -9.45
CA MET A 355 13.28 -10.76 -8.73
C MET A 355 12.09 -11.12 -7.83
N GLN A 356 11.08 -11.82 -8.38
CA GLN A 356 9.92 -12.31 -7.62
C GLN A 356 10.35 -13.21 -6.45
N THR A 357 11.31 -14.13 -6.70
CA THR A 357 11.85 -15.02 -5.66
C THR A 357 12.53 -14.22 -4.55
N ALA A 358 13.31 -13.20 -4.89
CA ALA A 358 13.99 -12.32 -3.92
C ALA A 358 13.01 -11.56 -3.02
N TYR A 359 11.85 -11.19 -3.55
CA TYR A 359 10.78 -10.56 -2.75
C TYR A 359 9.97 -11.55 -1.92
N GLY A 360 10.10 -12.87 -2.09
CA GLY A 360 9.42 -13.91 -1.29
C GLY A 360 8.50 -14.84 -2.08
N GLY A 361 8.61 -14.84 -3.41
CA GLY A 361 7.86 -15.70 -4.32
C GLY A 361 6.40 -15.26 -4.56
N PRO A 362 5.63 -16.05 -5.32
CA PRO A 362 4.32 -15.62 -5.84
C PRO A 362 3.21 -15.50 -4.78
N VAL A 363 3.38 -16.08 -3.59
CA VAL A 363 2.34 -16.08 -2.54
C VAL A 363 2.54 -14.96 -1.52
N ALA A 364 3.79 -14.68 -1.13
CA ALA A 364 4.10 -13.71 -0.07
C ALA A 364 5.06 -12.59 -0.52
N GLY A 365 5.59 -12.67 -1.74
CA GLY A 365 6.39 -11.62 -2.39
C GLY A 365 5.55 -10.75 -3.30
N GLY A 366 4.79 -11.39 -4.18
CA GLY A 366 3.90 -10.70 -5.11
C GLY A 366 3.83 -11.35 -6.49
N ASP A 367 2.98 -10.82 -7.34
CA ASP A 367 2.94 -11.17 -8.77
C ASP A 367 4.00 -10.38 -9.53
N ILE A 368 4.58 -10.96 -10.58
CA ILE A 368 5.51 -10.24 -11.45
C ILE A 368 4.81 -9.01 -12.02
N ALA A 369 5.37 -7.83 -11.74
CA ALA A 369 4.85 -6.57 -12.23
C ALA A 369 5.31 -6.30 -13.67
N THR A 370 4.42 -5.76 -14.49
CA THR A 370 4.68 -5.44 -15.92
C THR A 370 4.39 -4.00 -16.27
N THR A 371 3.81 -3.25 -15.34
CA THR A 371 3.36 -1.87 -15.53
C THR A 371 3.74 -1.02 -14.32
N ALA A 372 3.73 0.29 -14.48
CA ALA A 372 3.99 1.27 -13.43
C ALA A 372 2.73 1.63 -12.62
N MET A 373 1.71 0.78 -12.61
CA MET A 373 0.46 0.99 -11.89
C MET A 373 -0.06 -0.32 -11.33
N LEU A 374 -0.56 -0.28 -10.11
CA LEU A 374 -1.08 -1.44 -9.39
C LEU A 374 -2.40 -1.98 -9.99
N PRO A 375 -2.57 -3.32 -10.06
CA PRO A 375 -3.79 -3.95 -10.57
C PRO A 375 -5.05 -3.69 -9.75
N ASN A 376 -4.92 -3.29 -8.49
CA ASN A 376 -6.04 -2.96 -7.61
C ASN A 376 -6.47 -1.49 -7.65
N LEU A 377 -5.91 -0.70 -8.55
CA LEU A 377 -6.34 0.68 -8.78
C LEU A 377 -7.41 0.75 -9.87
N ARG A 378 -8.34 1.69 -9.71
CA ARG A 378 -9.33 1.98 -10.75
C ARG A 378 -8.65 2.44 -12.04
N GLY A 379 -9.12 1.97 -13.17
CA GLY A 379 -8.57 2.30 -14.49
C GLY A 379 -7.36 1.45 -14.89
N PHE A 380 -6.90 0.51 -14.08
CA PHE A 380 -5.78 -0.37 -14.43
C PHE A 380 -6.08 -1.18 -15.70
N GLN A 381 -5.12 -1.20 -16.63
CA GLN A 381 -5.10 -2.11 -17.78
C GLN A 381 -3.77 -2.85 -17.81
N LYS A 382 -3.86 -4.18 -17.93
CA LYS A 382 -2.67 -5.03 -18.03
C LYS A 382 -2.05 -4.89 -19.42
N PHE A 383 -0.76 -4.69 -19.47
CA PHE A 383 0.07 -4.79 -20.68
C PHE A 383 1.50 -5.22 -20.32
N ASP A 384 2.28 -5.59 -21.33
CA ASP A 384 3.66 -6.06 -21.18
C ASP A 384 4.50 -5.56 -22.34
N LEU A 385 5.30 -4.53 -22.14
CA LEU A 385 6.17 -3.94 -23.16
C LEU A 385 7.56 -4.62 -23.21
N TYR A 386 7.94 -5.36 -22.18
CA TYR A 386 9.29 -5.87 -21.99
C TYR A 386 9.34 -7.39 -21.82
N ASN A 387 8.38 -8.08 -22.44
CA ASN A 387 8.33 -9.55 -22.58
C ASN A 387 8.36 -10.31 -21.23
N ALA A 388 7.82 -9.73 -20.15
CA ALA A 388 7.82 -10.36 -18.83
C ALA A 388 7.07 -11.71 -18.83
N GLY A 389 5.97 -11.82 -19.59
CA GLY A 389 5.19 -13.04 -19.70
C GLY A 389 5.84 -14.12 -20.55
N SER A 390 6.45 -13.74 -21.69
CA SER A 390 7.07 -14.68 -22.64
C SER A 390 8.53 -15.01 -22.31
N LYS A 391 9.25 -14.07 -21.66
CA LYS A 391 10.67 -14.21 -21.30
C LYS A 391 10.91 -13.75 -19.85
N PRO A 392 10.35 -14.46 -18.87
CA PRO A 392 10.46 -14.05 -17.46
C PRO A 392 11.89 -14.11 -16.90
N SER A 393 12.77 -14.88 -17.54
CA SER A 393 14.21 -14.94 -17.18
C SER A 393 15.06 -13.80 -17.74
N GLY A 394 14.44 -12.87 -18.48
CA GLY A 394 15.09 -11.77 -19.19
C GLY A 394 15.20 -12.03 -20.71
N ASP A 395 15.06 -10.97 -21.50
CA ASP A 395 15.24 -10.96 -22.94
C ASP A 395 16.61 -10.37 -23.30
N ILE A 396 17.66 -11.19 -23.16
CA ILE A 396 19.04 -10.75 -23.37
C ILE A 396 19.30 -10.33 -24.82
N ALA A 397 18.61 -10.94 -25.78
CA ALA A 397 18.77 -10.55 -27.19
C ALA A 397 18.24 -9.13 -27.45
N SER A 398 17.04 -8.83 -26.97
CA SER A 398 16.47 -7.45 -27.03
C SER A 398 17.30 -6.46 -26.22
N ALA A 399 17.81 -6.85 -25.03
CA ALA A 399 18.69 -6.00 -24.23
C ALA A 399 19.97 -5.62 -25.01
N LYS A 400 20.63 -6.57 -25.64
CA LYS A 400 21.84 -6.31 -26.46
C LYS A 400 21.54 -5.45 -27.68
N HIS A 401 20.39 -5.64 -28.33
CA HIS A 401 19.96 -4.75 -29.41
C HIS A 401 19.79 -3.31 -28.91
N GLN A 402 19.15 -3.11 -27.77
CA GLN A 402 19.01 -1.78 -27.18
C GLN A 402 20.36 -1.17 -26.77
N LEU A 403 21.31 -1.98 -26.31
CA LEU A 403 22.68 -1.53 -26.01
C LEU A 403 23.41 -1.02 -27.26
N GLN A 404 23.21 -1.65 -28.41
CA GLN A 404 23.75 -1.15 -29.69
C GLN A 404 23.15 0.22 -30.04
N LEU A 405 21.81 0.38 -29.88
CA LEU A 405 21.12 1.64 -30.18
C LEU A 405 21.51 2.76 -29.22
N CYS A 406 21.87 2.45 -28.00
CA CYS A 406 22.34 3.45 -27.04
C CYS A 406 23.84 3.77 -27.13
N GLY A 407 24.57 3.16 -28.07
CA GLY A 407 26.01 3.39 -28.26
C GLY A 407 26.93 2.63 -27.30
N HIS A 408 26.39 1.66 -26.56
CA HIS A 408 27.14 0.82 -25.62
C HIS A 408 27.04 -0.68 -25.95
N PRO A 409 27.46 -1.14 -27.13
CA PRO A 409 27.26 -2.53 -27.59
C PRO A 409 27.85 -3.59 -26.64
N ASN A 410 28.86 -3.24 -25.86
CA ASN A 410 29.50 -4.11 -24.87
C ASN A 410 28.97 -3.90 -23.43
N GLY A 411 27.92 -3.10 -23.26
CA GLY A 411 27.35 -2.75 -21.96
C GLY A 411 27.95 -1.50 -21.34
N PHE A 412 27.52 -1.19 -20.12
CA PHE A 412 27.96 -0.01 -19.36
C PHE A 412 27.97 -0.29 -17.85
N ASN A 413 28.53 0.63 -17.06
CA ASN A 413 28.52 0.56 -15.60
C ASN A 413 27.32 1.34 -15.05
N VAL A 414 26.67 0.84 -13.99
CA VAL A 414 25.58 1.51 -13.29
C VAL A 414 25.60 1.26 -11.79
N ASN A 415 25.40 2.30 -10.98
CA ASN A 415 25.23 2.14 -9.54
C ASN A 415 23.78 1.78 -9.21
N ILE A 416 23.58 0.75 -8.36
CA ILE A 416 22.30 0.26 -7.87
C ILE A 416 22.18 0.60 -6.40
N ALA A 417 21.38 1.59 -6.06
CA ALA A 417 21.14 2.03 -4.69
C ALA A 417 20.01 1.23 -4.04
N TYR A 418 20.17 0.86 -2.78
CA TYR A 418 19.18 0.08 -2.04
C TYR A 418 19.35 0.26 -0.52
N ARG A 419 18.32 -0.14 0.26
CA ARG A 419 18.36 -0.13 1.72
C ARG A 419 19.02 -1.41 2.24
N SER A 420 20.23 -1.28 2.79
CA SER A 420 21.08 -2.42 3.19
C SER A 420 20.59 -3.15 4.45
N ASP A 421 19.76 -2.51 5.25
CA ASP A 421 19.07 -3.09 6.41
C ASP A 421 17.70 -3.73 6.07
N ARG A 422 17.35 -3.85 4.78
CA ARG A 422 16.15 -4.50 4.27
C ARG A 422 16.53 -5.78 3.49
N PRO A 423 16.39 -6.98 4.07
CA PRO A 423 16.85 -8.23 3.44
C PRO A 423 16.28 -8.47 2.05
N ARG A 424 14.99 -8.10 1.80
CA ARG A 424 14.38 -8.23 0.48
C ARG A 424 15.03 -7.33 -0.57
N GLU A 425 15.44 -6.12 -0.20
CA GLU A 425 16.13 -5.21 -1.12
C GLU A 425 17.58 -5.62 -1.38
N VAL A 426 18.26 -6.16 -0.38
CA VAL A 426 19.58 -6.78 -0.58
C VAL A 426 19.47 -7.92 -1.61
N ALA A 427 18.53 -8.85 -1.39
CA ALA A 427 18.33 -9.99 -2.27
C ALA A 427 17.91 -9.56 -3.70
N SER A 428 16.97 -8.62 -3.83
CA SER A 428 16.48 -8.15 -5.14
C SER A 428 17.54 -7.35 -5.90
N SER A 429 18.35 -6.53 -5.22
CA SER A 429 19.44 -5.77 -5.85
C SER A 429 20.57 -6.69 -6.32
N THR A 430 20.88 -7.75 -5.55
CA THR A 430 21.82 -8.80 -5.97
C THR A 430 21.30 -9.57 -7.19
N ALA A 431 20.02 -9.93 -7.20
CA ALA A 431 19.38 -10.59 -8.35
C ALA A 431 19.38 -9.69 -9.60
N LEU A 432 19.11 -8.39 -9.42
CA LEU A 432 19.19 -7.40 -10.50
C LEU A 432 20.61 -7.30 -11.06
N GLN A 433 21.60 -7.12 -10.20
CA GLN A 433 23.03 -7.07 -10.58
C GLN A 433 23.43 -8.29 -11.43
N ALA A 434 23.08 -9.49 -10.95
CA ALA A 434 23.43 -10.75 -11.65
C ALA A 434 22.73 -10.87 -13.02
N SER A 435 21.47 -10.44 -13.14
CA SER A 435 20.75 -10.50 -14.42
C SER A 435 21.26 -9.47 -15.44
N LEU A 436 21.58 -8.24 -15.00
CA LEU A 436 22.12 -7.19 -15.86
C LEU A 436 23.49 -7.57 -16.45
N ALA A 437 24.31 -8.27 -15.68
CA ALA A 437 25.63 -8.74 -16.10
C ALA A 437 25.56 -9.67 -17.34
N GLN A 438 24.46 -10.43 -17.54
CA GLN A 438 24.27 -11.29 -18.72
C GLN A 438 24.16 -10.51 -20.03
N ALA A 439 23.73 -9.26 -19.97
CA ALA A 439 23.70 -8.36 -21.11
C ALA A 439 24.99 -7.50 -21.25
N GLY A 440 25.93 -7.59 -20.29
CA GLY A 440 27.13 -6.77 -20.24
C GLY A 440 26.99 -5.50 -19.38
N ILE A 441 25.83 -5.26 -18.76
CA ILE A 441 25.61 -4.12 -17.87
C ILE A 441 26.18 -4.47 -16.50
N LYS A 442 27.19 -3.73 -16.06
CA LYS A 442 27.90 -3.98 -14.79
C LYS A 442 27.31 -3.13 -13.65
N GLY A 443 26.49 -3.76 -12.81
CA GLY A 443 25.90 -3.12 -11.63
C GLY A 443 26.91 -3.04 -10.46
N THR A 444 26.99 -1.88 -9.79
CA THR A 444 27.69 -1.72 -8.52
C THR A 444 26.68 -1.45 -7.41
N LEU A 445 26.64 -2.32 -6.41
CA LEU A 445 25.71 -2.21 -5.29
C LEU A 445 26.12 -1.08 -4.33
N LYS A 446 25.18 -0.17 -4.01
CA LYS A 446 25.36 0.97 -3.10
C LYS A 446 24.31 0.87 -1.99
N GLY A 447 24.72 0.34 -0.84
CA GLY A 447 23.83 0.16 0.31
C GLY A 447 23.75 1.42 1.19
N PHE A 448 22.54 1.76 1.63
CA PHE A 448 22.24 2.86 2.55
C PHE A 448 21.34 2.36 3.67
N THR A 449 21.33 3.03 4.83
CA THR A 449 20.35 2.71 5.88
C THR A 449 18.95 3.20 5.51
N ALA A 450 17.90 2.44 5.83
CA ALA A 450 16.52 2.80 5.49
C ALA A 450 16.10 4.15 6.08
N ALA A 451 16.54 4.47 7.29
CA ALA A 451 16.22 5.73 7.96
C ALA A 451 16.66 6.98 7.17
N ASN A 452 17.75 6.88 6.41
CA ASN A 452 18.32 8.02 5.68
C ASN A 452 18.11 7.95 4.16
N TYR A 453 17.64 6.80 3.66
CA TYR A 453 17.63 6.51 2.22
C TYR A 453 16.88 7.56 1.40
N TYR A 454 15.64 7.83 1.74
CA TYR A 454 14.83 8.81 1.00
C TYR A 454 15.15 10.25 1.39
N GLY A 455 15.34 10.53 2.68
CA GLY A 455 15.55 11.90 3.16
C GLY A 455 16.88 12.52 2.74
N ASN A 456 17.95 11.72 2.71
CA ASN A 456 19.32 12.23 2.56
C ASN A 456 20.00 11.78 1.26
N PHE A 457 19.47 10.74 0.57
CA PHE A 457 20.16 10.14 -0.57
C PHE A 457 19.27 10.05 -1.81
N ALA A 458 18.40 9.06 -1.91
CA ALA A 458 17.60 8.80 -3.10
C ALA A 458 16.59 9.93 -3.43
N GLY A 459 16.02 10.56 -2.42
CA GLY A 459 15.10 11.69 -2.58
C GLY A 459 15.79 13.07 -2.66
N VAL A 460 17.11 13.10 -2.91
CA VAL A 460 17.89 14.34 -3.09
C VAL A 460 18.56 14.30 -4.47
N PRO A 461 17.98 14.93 -5.51
CA PRO A 461 18.48 14.87 -6.87
C PRO A 461 19.96 15.20 -7.02
N SER A 462 20.45 16.24 -6.32
CA SER A 462 21.88 16.62 -6.36
C SER A 462 22.81 15.51 -5.82
N TYR A 463 22.36 14.75 -4.83
CA TYR A 463 23.11 13.59 -4.31
C TYR A 463 23.10 12.43 -5.32
N VAL A 464 21.93 12.13 -5.91
CA VAL A 464 21.78 11.10 -6.94
C VAL A 464 22.72 11.34 -8.12
N HIS A 465 22.79 12.59 -8.60
CA HIS A 465 23.66 12.96 -9.73
C HIS A 465 25.14 12.88 -9.36
N SER A 466 25.55 13.49 -8.25
CA SER A 466 26.96 13.52 -7.83
C SER A 466 27.54 12.13 -7.52
N HIS A 467 26.68 11.17 -7.14
CA HIS A 467 27.08 9.78 -6.86
C HIS A 467 26.71 8.82 -7.99
N SER A 468 26.19 9.33 -9.12
CA SER A 468 25.79 8.54 -10.31
C SER A 468 24.90 7.35 -9.96
N LEU A 469 23.88 7.56 -9.11
CA LEU A 469 22.92 6.52 -8.72
C LEU A 469 21.90 6.35 -9.84
N GLY A 470 22.13 5.38 -10.74
CA GLY A 470 21.30 5.18 -11.93
C GLY A 470 20.05 4.36 -11.68
N LEU A 471 20.14 3.33 -10.82
CA LEU A 471 19.03 2.45 -10.45
C LEU A 471 18.83 2.53 -8.93
N LEU A 472 17.62 2.84 -8.49
CA LEU A 472 17.36 3.06 -7.07
C LEU A 472 16.15 2.21 -6.63
N ALA A 473 16.37 1.30 -5.68
CA ALA A 473 15.30 0.48 -5.12
C ALA A 473 14.22 1.35 -4.46
N GLY A 474 12.98 1.05 -4.77
CA GLY A 474 11.84 1.78 -4.28
C GLY A 474 10.60 0.91 -4.13
N GLY A 475 9.59 1.51 -3.56
CA GLY A 475 8.26 0.94 -3.46
C GLY A 475 7.29 2.02 -3.05
N TRP A 476 6.04 1.87 -3.49
CA TRP A 476 5.00 2.86 -3.23
C TRP A 476 3.65 2.21 -2.99
N GLY A 477 2.84 2.82 -2.15
CA GLY A 477 1.42 2.55 -1.98
C GLY A 477 0.61 3.78 -2.36
N PRO A 478 -0.61 3.64 -2.92
CA PRO A 478 -1.42 4.79 -3.28
C PRO A 478 -1.96 5.50 -2.04
N ASP A 479 -2.06 6.82 -2.09
CA ASP A 479 -2.73 7.60 -1.05
C ASP A 479 -4.25 7.47 -1.12
N TRP A 480 -4.79 7.17 -2.31
CA TRP A 480 -6.15 6.72 -2.55
C TRP A 480 -6.22 5.85 -3.83
N PRO A 481 -7.28 5.02 -4.00
CA PRO A 481 -7.27 3.91 -4.95
C PRO A 481 -7.54 4.32 -6.41
N ASN A 482 -6.88 5.35 -6.92
CA ASN A 482 -6.86 5.69 -8.33
C ASN A 482 -5.45 6.09 -8.79
N ALA A 483 -5.29 6.37 -10.08
CA ALA A 483 -3.98 6.64 -10.65
C ALA A 483 -3.38 7.98 -10.23
N TYR A 484 -4.19 8.98 -9.89
CA TYR A 484 -3.68 10.24 -9.36
C TYR A 484 -3.07 10.02 -7.97
N GLY A 485 -3.82 9.40 -7.06
CA GLY A 485 -3.35 9.06 -5.71
C GLY A 485 -2.16 8.08 -5.68
N TRP A 486 -1.95 7.35 -6.78
CA TRP A 486 -0.78 6.49 -6.97
C TRP A 486 0.41 7.25 -7.51
N GLY A 487 0.23 8.01 -8.61
CA GLY A 487 1.32 8.29 -9.53
C GLY A 487 1.78 9.74 -9.62
N TRP A 488 0.98 10.72 -9.18
CA TRP A 488 1.35 12.11 -9.37
C TRP A 488 2.69 12.46 -8.71
N ALA A 489 2.90 12.02 -7.48
CA ALA A 489 4.15 12.26 -6.77
C ALA A 489 5.36 11.54 -7.40
N LEU A 490 5.12 10.42 -8.12
CA LEU A 490 6.16 9.60 -8.72
C LEU A 490 6.55 10.05 -10.14
N PHE A 491 5.61 10.63 -10.90
CA PHE A 491 5.77 10.78 -12.35
C PHE A 491 5.42 12.17 -12.88
N ASP A 492 4.72 13.03 -12.14
CA ASP A 492 4.52 14.43 -12.54
C ASP A 492 5.83 15.21 -12.33
N SER A 493 6.28 15.94 -13.35
CA SER A 493 7.51 16.72 -13.25
C SER A 493 7.41 17.87 -12.23
N LYS A 494 6.19 18.37 -11.95
CA LYS A 494 5.92 19.38 -10.93
C LYS A 494 6.17 18.85 -9.49
N ALA A 495 6.18 17.53 -9.29
CA ALA A 495 6.50 16.92 -8.02
C ALA A 495 8.00 16.85 -7.73
N ILE A 496 8.87 17.18 -8.70
CA ILE A 496 10.33 17.16 -8.50
C ILE A 496 10.73 18.32 -7.59
N VAL A 497 11.32 17.98 -6.46
CA VAL A 497 11.78 18.91 -5.43
C VAL A 497 13.23 18.63 -5.03
N ALA A 498 13.92 19.61 -4.48
CA ALA A 498 15.33 19.52 -4.13
C ALA A 498 15.63 18.53 -2.98
N ALA A 499 14.65 18.25 -2.11
CA ALA A 499 14.76 17.31 -0.99
C ALA A 499 13.39 16.67 -0.72
N GLY A 500 13.38 15.39 -0.38
CA GLY A 500 12.14 14.61 -0.23
C GLY A 500 11.45 14.32 -1.57
N ASN A 501 12.20 14.32 -2.66
CA ASN A 501 11.70 14.07 -4.00
C ASN A 501 11.24 12.61 -4.14
N ALA A 502 9.95 12.40 -4.46
CA ALA A 502 9.38 11.09 -4.73
C ALA A 502 9.48 10.70 -6.22
N ASN A 503 9.56 11.68 -7.15
CA ASN A 503 9.89 11.44 -8.55
C ASN A 503 11.41 11.21 -8.70
N ILE A 504 11.90 10.11 -8.11
CA ILE A 504 13.34 9.78 -8.04
C ILE A 504 13.91 9.46 -9.43
N SER A 505 13.08 9.01 -10.37
CA SER A 505 13.47 8.86 -11.78
C SER A 505 13.71 10.20 -12.48
N GLU A 506 13.28 11.30 -11.87
CA GLU A 506 13.27 12.64 -12.45
C GLU A 506 12.66 12.66 -13.86
N LEU A 507 11.57 11.86 -14.01
CA LEU A 507 10.81 11.82 -15.25
C LEU A 507 10.16 13.19 -15.49
N ASN A 508 10.34 13.68 -16.70
CA ASN A 508 9.79 14.95 -17.15
C ASN A 508 9.26 14.76 -18.58
N ASP A 509 8.01 14.28 -18.67
CA ASP A 509 7.27 14.12 -19.93
C ASP A 509 6.06 15.08 -19.92
N PRO A 510 5.99 16.06 -20.83
CA PRO A 510 4.89 17.03 -20.90
C PRO A 510 3.51 16.40 -21.10
N ASN A 511 3.43 15.21 -21.71
CA ASN A 511 2.15 14.51 -21.87
C ASN A 511 1.66 13.95 -20.53
N ILE A 512 2.56 13.38 -19.73
CA ILE A 512 2.24 12.90 -18.38
C ILE A 512 1.75 14.05 -17.51
N ASP A 513 2.47 15.16 -17.48
CA ASP A 513 2.09 16.38 -16.73
C ASP A 513 0.72 16.91 -17.16
N LYS A 514 0.45 16.92 -18.47
CA LYS A 514 -0.85 17.33 -19.03
C LYS A 514 -1.97 16.39 -18.58
N TRP A 515 -1.75 15.09 -18.55
CA TRP A 515 -2.78 14.14 -18.15
C TRP A 515 -3.06 14.20 -16.65
N PHE A 516 -2.04 14.39 -15.79
CA PHE A 516 -2.26 14.64 -14.36
C PHE A 516 -3.07 15.92 -14.15
N THR A 517 -2.72 17.03 -14.83
CA THR A 517 -3.49 18.28 -14.79
C THR A 517 -4.95 18.07 -15.24
N ALA A 518 -5.19 17.25 -16.27
CA ALA A 518 -6.55 16.94 -16.70
C ALA A 518 -7.32 16.09 -15.67
N MET A 519 -6.63 15.21 -14.94
CA MET A 519 -7.25 14.44 -13.84
C MET A 519 -7.65 15.33 -12.65
N GLU A 520 -6.91 16.39 -12.34
CA GLU A 520 -7.29 17.38 -11.31
C GLU A 520 -8.60 18.10 -11.64
N GLN A 521 -8.89 18.27 -12.93
CA GLN A 521 -10.01 19.05 -13.42
C GLN A 521 -11.28 18.23 -13.68
N THR A 522 -11.18 16.91 -13.86
CA THR A 522 -12.33 16.07 -14.21
C THR A 522 -12.85 15.25 -13.03
N THR A 523 -14.15 15.39 -12.74
CA THR A 523 -14.88 14.48 -11.83
C THR A 523 -15.48 13.27 -12.56
N ASN A 524 -15.30 13.16 -13.88
CA ASN A 524 -15.78 12.03 -14.67
C ASN A 524 -14.81 10.83 -14.50
N PRO A 525 -15.23 9.74 -13.85
CA PRO A 525 -14.36 8.61 -13.57
C PRO A 525 -13.82 7.91 -14.83
N THR A 526 -14.61 7.85 -15.90
CA THR A 526 -14.18 7.22 -17.17
C THR A 526 -13.07 8.02 -17.85
N GLN A 527 -13.15 9.34 -17.82
CA GLN A 527 -12.08 10.20 -18.34
C GLN A 527 -10.81 10.08 -17.50
N SER A 528 -10.95 10.11 -16.17
CA SER A 528 -9.82 9.90 -15.24
C SER A 528 -9.13 8.55 -15.49
N ASP A 529 -9.90 7.47 -15.67
CA ASP A 529 -9.38 6.13 -15.97
C ASP A 529 -8.67 6.06 -17.33
N ALA A 530 -9.14 6.81 -18.33
CA ALA A 530 -8.46 6.92 -19.62
C ALA A 530 -7.08 7.60 -19.49
N PHE A 531 -6.99 8.72 -18.76
CA PHE A 531 -5.72 9.37 -18.46
C PHE A 531 -4.78 8.47 -17.67
N ALA A 532 -5.30 7.72 -16.69
CA ALA A 532 -4.55 6.73 -15.92
C ALA A 532 -3.81 5.74 -16.83
N ASN A 533 -4.50 5.20 -17.84
CA ASN A 533 -3.92 4.26 -18.78
C ASN A 533 -2.88 4.91 -19.71
N MET A 534 -3.12 6.15 -20.12
CA MET A 534 -2.16 6.90 -20.93
C MET A 534 -0.87 7.16 -20.14
N ILE A 535 -0.96 7.61 -18.89
CA ILE A 535 0.17 7.82 -17.98
C ILE A 535 0.94 6.51 -17.78
N ASN A 536 0.25 5.43 -17.38
CA ASN A 536 0.86 4.14 -17.12
C ASN A 536 1.66 3.62 -18.34
N ARG A 537 1.08 3.72 -19.54
CA ARG A 537 1.76 3.32 -20.77
C ARG A 537 2.95 4.21 -21.11
N GLN A 538 2.84 5.53 -20.89
CA GLN A 538 3.90 6.47 -21.19
C GLN A 538 5.10 6.30 -20.25
N VAL A 539 4.89 6.17 -18.95
CA VAL A 539 5.96 5.88 -17.98
C VAL A 539 6.77 4.64 -18.38
N MET A 540 6.06 3.58 -18.80
CA MET A 540 6.72 2.37 -19.27
C MET A 540 7.42 2.53 -20.63
N LYS A 541 6.87 3.35 -21.56
CA LYS A 541 7.55 3.70 -22.83
C LYS A 541 8.81 4.52 -22.57
N ASP A 542 8.78 5.44 -21.62
CA ASP A 542 9.94 6.25 -21.23
C ASP A 542 10.99 5.45 -20.48
N ALA A 543 10.67 4.21 -20.13
CA ALA A 543 11.55 3.30 -19.40
C ALA A 543 12.10 3.93 -18.10
N ALA A 544 11.26 4.70 -17.39
CA ALA A 544 11.65 5.41 -16.18
C ALA A 544 11.49 4.59 -14.89
N LEU A 545 10.81 3.45 -14.97
CA LEU A 545 10.56 2.53 -13.86
C LEU A 545 10.84 1.09 -14.29
N LEU A 546 11.49 0.30 -13.43
CA LEU A 546 11.64 -1.15 -13.55
C LEU A 546 10.67 -1.80 -12.55
N PRO A 547 9.47 -2.25 -13.00
CA PRO A 547 8.51 -2.92 -12.13
C PRO A 547 9.11 -4.24 -11.62
N ALA A 548 9.01 -4.51 -10.31
CA ALA A 548 9.48 -5.78 -9.76
C ALA A 548 8.31 -6.70 -9.43
N VAL A 549 7.53 -6.36 -8.41
CA VAL A 549 6.37 -7.16 -8.03
C VAL A 549 5.21 -6.28 -7.55
N TYR A 550 3.99 -6.65 -7.91
CA TYR A 550 2.78 -6.23 -7.22
C TYR A 550 2.71 -7.01 -5.91
N ALA A 551 2.97 -6.32 -4.81
CA ALA A 551 3.26 -6.98 -3.54
C ALA A 551 2.05 -7.73 -2.97
N LYS A 552 2.32 -8.86 -2.33
CA LYS A 552 1.34 -9.69 -1.61
C LYS A 552 1.82 -9.96 -0.18
N ALA A 553 0.86 -10.24 0.69
CA ALA A 553 1.10 -10.75 2.02
C ALA A 553 0.26 -12.01 2.24
N LEU A 554 0.83 -13.05 2.85
CA LEU A 554 0.04 -14.21 3.27
C LEU A 554 -0.55 -13.92 4.65
N LEU A 555 -1.86 -13.65 4.69
CA LEU A 555 -2.62 -13.40 5.90
C LEU A 555 -3.28 -14.70 6.38
N TYR A 556 -3.42 -14.86 7.69
CA TYR A 556 -4.15 -15.98 8.29
C TYR A 556 -5.36 -15.45 9.07
N ARG A 557 -6.52 -16.08 8.88
CA ARG A 557 -7.77 -15.80 9.60
C ARG A 557 -8.13 -16.98 10.50
N PRO A 558 -8.06 -16.86 11.82
CA PRO A 558 -8.53 -17.90 12.72
C PRO A 558 -10.00 -18.25 12.46
N PRO A 559 -10.40 -19.55 12.57
CA PRO A 559 -11.76 -20.00 12.22
C PRO A 559 -12.90 -19.36 13.01
N ASN A 560 -12.60 -18.79 14.19
CA ASN A 560 -13.56 -18.08 15.03
C ASN A 560 -13.79 -16.63 14.62
N LEU A 561 -12.97 -16.08 13.70
CA LEU A 561 -13.15 -14.72 13.18
C LEU A 561 -14.34 -14.66 12.22
N THR A 562 -15.19 -13.64 12.36
CA THR A 562 -16.42 -13.47 11.56
C THR A 562 -16.38 -12.21 10.72
N ASN A 563 -17.19 -12.17 9.64
CA ASN A 563 -17.29 -11.07 8.67
C ASN A 563 -15.96 -10.70 8.00
N VAL A 564 -15.11 -11.70 7.76
CA VAL A 564 -13.76 -11.49 7.25
C VAL A 564 -13.76 -11.30 5.74
N TYR A 565 -13.20 -10.19 5.28
CA TYR A 565 -12.85 -9.97 3.88
C TYR A 565 -11.70 -8.97 3.78
N ILE A 566 -11.02 -8.96 2.64
CA ILE A 566 -9.95 -7.99 2.36
C ILE A 566 -10.58 -6.66 1.95
N GLN A 567 -10.19 -5.58 2.63
CA GLN A 567 -10.43 -4.22 2.15
C GLN A 567 -9.40 -3.91 1.07
N PRO A 568 -9.81 -3.76 -0.20
CA PRO A 568 -8.85 -3.73 -1.31
C PRO A 568 -7.85 -2.60 -1.25
N PHE A 569 -8.28 -1.42 -0.79
CA PHE A 569 -7.41 -0.25 -0.67
C PHE A 569 -6.27 -0.48 0.33
N TYR A 570 -6.55 -1.13 1.47
CA TYR A 570 -5.53 -1.42 2.47
C TYR A 570 -4.78 -2.72 2.21
N GLY A 571 -5.33 -3.64 1.39
CA GLY A 571 -4.75 -4.95 1.12
C GLY A 571 -4.69 -5.88 2.33
N MET A 572 -5.52 -5.63 3.34
CA MET A 572 -5.64 -6.39 4.59
C MET A 572 -7.11 -6.58 4.99
N TYR A 573 -7.40 -7.38 6.00
CA TYR A 573 -8.77 -7.57 6.49
C TYR A 573 -9.38 -6.23 6.91
N ASN A 574 -10.68 -6.04 6.62
CA ASN A 574 -11.40 -4.84 7.06
C ASN A 574 -11.66 -4.92 8.56
N TYR A 575 -10.94 -4.11 9.34
CA TYR A 575 -11.02 -4.14 10.81
C TYR A 575 -12.31 -3.53 11.34
N GLY A 576 -12.96 -2.67 10.56
CA GLY A 576 -14.20 -1.97 10.95
C GLY A 576 -15.45 -2.87 11.04
N VAL A 577 -15.39 -4.11 10.54
CA VAL A 577 -16.59 -4.98 10.44
C VAL A 577 -16.42 -6.37 11.04
N ILE A 578 -15.20 -6.77 11.42
CA ILE A 578 -14.94 -8.10 11.96
C ILE A 578 -15.53 -8.27 13.36
N GLY A 579 -15.86 -9.51 13.67
CA GLY A 579 -16.32 -9.95 14.98
C GLY A 579 -15.71 -11.31 15.33
N THR A 580 -16.08 -11.87 16.47
CA THR A 580 -15.68 -13.22 16.87
C THR A 580 -16.92 -14.04 17.21
N LYS A 581 -16.78 -15.38 17.12
CA LYS A 581 -17.83 -16.31 17.56
C LYS A 581 -17.90 -16.38 19.08
#